data_c5121de5e1f14b6c28dbdcf6e64d8509
#
_entry.id   c5121de5e1f14b6c28dbdcf6e64d8509
#
_cell.length_a   1.000
_cell.length_b   1.000
_cell.length_c   1.000
_cell.angle_alpha   90.00
_cell.angle_beta   90.00
_cell.angle_gamma   90.00
#
_symmetry.space_group_name_H-M   'P 1'
#
loop_
_entity.id
_entity.type
_entity.pdbx_description
1 polymer ?
#
loop_
_entity_poly.entity_id
_entity_poly.type
_entity_poly.pdbx_seq_one_letter_code
_entity_poly.pdbx_strand_id
1 'polypeptide(L)'
;YVGRSLLDLTIPEVFLAAALLNALVATYIFTLLPEFLLRFLTWLAMSVMYRLTITGVEKVPEDGPGLVVANHVSFVDGFLVGAAVRRPIRFVMYYKIYQLPFLNWLFRWGRAIPIAGRKEDEALMERAFAEVKQALAEGELVGIFPEGMITYSGEMNEFKPGVERILEETPVPVIPMALRGLWGSWFSRSDGVAMVKLPKRFWSKVDIAVGAPVPATEATSERLHADVKALRGDRR
;
A
#
# COMPACT_ATOMS: atom_id res chain seq x y z
N TYR A 1 22.73 -7.55 -41.82
CA TYR A 1 23.38 -7.06 -43.07
C TYR A 1 23.09 -5.58 -43.33
N VAL A 2 21.86 -5.14 -43.11
CA VAL A 2 21.42 -3.74 -43.34
C VAL A 2 22.17 -2.74 -42.44
N GLY A 3 22.39 -3.09 -41.14
CA GLY A 3 23.11 -2.23 -40.21
C GLY A 3 24.59 -2.00 -40.57
N ARG A 4 25.24 -3.03 -41.10
CA ARG A 4 26.65 -2.94 -41.46
C ARG A 4 26.91 -2.12 -42.73
N SER A 5 25.93 -2.06 -43.64
CA SER A 5 26.03 -1.27 -44.85
C SER A 5 25.69 0.21 -44.70
N LEU A 6 24.93 0.57 -43.68
CA LEU A 6 24.47 1.97 -43.42
C LEU A 6 25.33 2.69 -42.38
N LEU A 7 25.93 1.96 -41.40
CA LEU A 7 26.62 2.57 -40.26
C LEU A 7 28.01 2.00 -39.97
N ASP A 8 28.50 1.08 -40.82
CA ASP A 8 29.79 0.36 -40.65
C ASP A 8 29.93 -0.34 -39.26
N LEU A 9 28.80 -0.70 -38.61
CA LEU A 9 28.78 -1.32 -37.31
C LEU A 9 29.10 -2.82 -37.39
N THR A 10 29.86 -3.27 -36.44
CA THR A 10 30.08 -4.72 -36.21
C THR A 10 28.84 -5.36 -35.59
N ILE A 11 28.69 -6.68 -35.70
CA ILE A 11 27.54 -7.39 -35.09
C ILE A 11 27.39 -7.12 -33.61
N PRO A 12 28.44 -7.13 -32.74
CA PRO A 12 28.33 -6.75 -31.33
C PRO A 12 27.86 -5.32 -31.12
N GLU A 13 28.29 -4.37 -31.95
CA GLU A 13 27.85 -2.97 -31.84
C GLU A 13 26.39 -2.79 -32.20
N VAL A 14 25.87 -3.55 -33.15
CA VAL A 14 24.43 -3.57 -33.46
C VAL A 14 23.61 -4.09 -32.27
N PHE A 15 24.06 -5.20 -31.62
CA PHE A 15 23.40 -5.71 -30.41
C PHE A 15 23.47 -4.73 -29.25
N LEU A 16 24.61 -4.07 -29.05
CA LEU A 16 24.75 -3.03 -28.00
C LEU A 16 23.83 -1.84 -28.27
N ALA A 17 23.77 -1.34 -29.48
CA ALA A 17 22.87 -0.23 -29.86
C ALA A 17 21.40 -0.61 -29.64
N ALA A 18 21.00 -1.84 -30.02
CA ALA A 18 19.66 -2.34 -29.79
C ALA A 18 19.35 -2.47 -28.28
N ALA A 19 20.29 -2.95 -27.48
CA ALA A 19 20.14 -3.05 -26.03
C ALA A 19 20.00 -1.66 -25.38
N LEU A 20 20.80 -0.68 -25.78
CA LEU A 20 20.71 0.70 -25.31
C LEU A 20 19.38 1.36 -25.69
N LEU A 21 18.92 1.15 -26.93
CA LEU A 21 17.62 1.65 -27.38
C LEU A 21 16.49 1.02 -26.58
N ASN A 22 16.51 -0.29 -26.36
CA ASN A 22 15.51 -0.96 -25.52
C ASN A 22 15.53 -0.44 -24.08
N ALA A 23 16.71 -0.22 -23.50
CA ALA A 23 16.84 0.36 -22.16
C ALA A 23 16.26 1.79 -22.11
N LEU A 24 16.50 2.61 -23.13
CA LEU A 24 15.95 3.96 -23.23
C LEU A 24 14.41 3.92 -23.31
N VAL A 25 13.86 3.08 -24.20
CA VAL A 25 12.41 2.93 -24.37
C VAL A 25 11.77 2.40 -23.09
N ALA A 26 12.36 1.39 -22.45
CA ALA A 26 11.87 0.88 -21.18
C ALA A 26 11.89 1.96 -20.10
N THR A 27 12.99 2.71 -19.98
CA THR A 27 13.08 3.84 -19.04
C THR A 27 11.98 4.86 -19.31
N TYR A 28 11.76 5.24 -20.58
CA TYR A 28 10.68 6.17 -20.95
C TYR A 28 9.31 5.64 -20.56
N ILE A 29 8.99 4.37 -20.85
CA ILE A 29 7.72 3.75 -20.47
C ILE A 29 7.54 3.78 -18.94
N PHE A 30 8.59 3.45 -18.17
CA PHE A 30 8.51 3.47 -16.71
C PHE A 30 8.36 4.88 -16.13
N THR A 31 8.83 5.92 -16.81
CA THR A 31 8.57 7.31 -16.38
C THR A 31 7.11 7.74 -16.63
N LEU A 32 6.43 7.11 -17.60
CA LEU A 32 5.02 7.36 -17.87
C LEU A 32 4.07 6.63 -16.91
N LEU A 33 4.55 5.53 -16.31
CA LEU A 33 3.74 4.66 -15.43
C LEU A 33 4.43 4.43 -14.07
N PRO A 34 4.76 5.52 -13.33
CA PRO A 34 5.55 5.40 -12.10
C PRO A 34 4.84 4.58 -11.02
N GLU A 35 3.52 4.61 -10.95
CA GLU A 35 2.73 3.86 -9.96
C GLU A 35 2.84 2.35 -10.17
N PHE A 36 2.81 1.89 -11.42
CA PHE A 36 2.98 0.46 -11.75
C PHE A 36 4.40 -0.04 -11.48
N LEU A 37 5.40 0.78 -11.80
CA LEU A 37 6.80 0.46 -11.48
C LEU A 37 7.00 0.36 -9.97
N LEU A 38 6.50 1.35 -9.23
CA LEU A 38 6.58 1.36 -7.78
C LEU A 38 5.92 0.12 -7.17
N ARG A 39 4.73 -0.24 -7.66
CA ARG A 39 4.04 -1.45 -7.22
C ARG A 39 4.84 -2.72 -7.51
N PHE A 40 5.42 -2.83 -8.71
CA PHE A 40 6.26 -3.97 -9.08
C PHE A 40 7.50 -4.08 -8.17
N LEU A 41 8.21 -2.97 -7.95
CA LEU A 41 9.37 -2.93 -7.07
C LEU A 41 9.01 -3.25 -5.61
N THR A 42 7.87 -2.74 -5.15
CA THR A 42 7.34 -3.04 -3.81
C THR A 42 7.01 -4.52 -3.68
N TRP A 43 6.31 -5.10 -4.67
CA TRP A 43 6.01 -6.53 -4.70
C TRP A 43 7.29 -7.37 -4.70
N LEU A 44 8.28 -7.02 -5.51
CA LEU A 44 9.57 -7.71 -5.57
C LEU A 44 10.29 -7.63 -4.22
N ALA A 45 10.39 -6.44 -3.63
CA ALA A 45 11.02 -6.23 -2.33
C ALA A 45 10.32 -7.03 -1.22
N MET A 46 8.98 -6.97 -1.16
CA MET A 46 8.20 -7.71 -0.15
C MET A 46 8.29 -9.22 -0.36
N SER A 47 8.32 -9.70 -1.61
CA SER A 47 8.46 -11.13 -1.93
C SER A 47 9.86 -11.68 -1.59
N VAL A 48 10.90 -10.83 -1.68
CA VAL A 48 12.25 -11.20 -1.23
C VAL A 48 12.33 -11.20 0.30
N MET A 49 11.65 -10.28 0.97
CA MET A 49 11.71 -10.15 2.43
C MET A 49 10.81 -11.15 3.17
N TYR A 50 9.68 -11.53 2.58
CA TYR A 50 8.66 -12.35 3.21
C TYR A 50 8.13 -13.43 2.25
N ARG A 51 7.69 -14.54 2.80
CA ARG A 51 6.90 -15.53 2.07
C ARG A 51 5.43 -15.13 2.15
N LEU A 52 4.97 -14.42 1.13
CA LEU A 52 3.61 -13.90 1.08
C LEU A 52 2.61 -14.98 0.67
N THR A 53 1.53 -15.11 1.42
CA THR A 53 0.34 -15.87 1.04
C THR A 53 -0.84 -14.91 0.97
N ILE A 54 -1.47 -14.79 -0.19
CA ILE A 54 -2.59 -13.88 -0.41
C ILE A 54 -3.83 -14.72 -0.70
N THR A 55 -4.91 -14.45 0.02
CA THR A 55 -6.19 -15.15 -0.17
C THR A 55 -7.31 -14.15 -0.34
N GLY A 56 -8.24 -14.44 -1.26
CA GLY A 56 -9.43 -13.62 -1.50
C GLY A 56 -9.16 -12.34 -2.31
N VAL A 57 -8.00 -12.19 -2.97
CA VAL A 57 -7.67 -11.00 -3.74
C VAL A 57 -8.63 -10.75 -4.91
N GLU A 58 -9.29 -11.79 -5.40
CA GLU A 58 -10.33 -11.73 -6.43
C GLU A 58 -11.58 -10.97 -5.98
N LYS A 59 -11.73 -10.71 -4.69
CA LYS A 59 -12.83 -9.91 -4.12
C LYS A 59 -12.59 -8.40 -4.23
N VAL A 60 -11.35 -7.98 -4.53
CA VAL A 60 -11.06 -6.57 -4.80
C VAL A 60 -11.64 -6.20 -6.16
N PRO A 61 -12.46 -5.16 -6.28
CA PRO A 61 -13.01 -4.75 -7.56
C PRO A 61 -11.92 -4.47 -8.59
N GLU A 62 -12.07 -4.98 -9.80
CA GLU A 62 -11.10 -4.73 -10.90
C GLU A 62 -11.15 -3.27 -11.35
N ASP A 63 -12.32 -2.64 -11.28
CA ASP A 63 -12.56 -1.25 -11.65
C ASP A 63 -13.42 -0.53 -10.61
N GLY A 64 -13.48 0.81 -10.71
CA GLY A 64 -14.27 1.66 -9.84
C GLY A 64 -13.64 1.92 -8.47
N PRO A 65 -14.27 2.79 -7.66
CA PRO A 65 -13.75 3.20 -6.36
C PRO A 65 -13.89 2.11 -5.31
N GLY A 66 -13.03 2.17 -4.31
CA GLY A 66 -13.14 1.30 -3.13
C GLY A 66 -12.26 1.76 -1.99
N LEU A 67 -12.75 1.57 -0.77
CA LEU A 67 -12.02 1.89 0.44
C LEU A 67 -11.45 0.60 1.05
N VAL A 68 -10.14 0.43 1.02
CA VAL A 68 -9.45 -0.71 1.64
C VAL A 68 -9.18 -0.37 3.10
N VAL A 69 -9.62 -1.24 4.01
CA VAL A 69 -9.36 -1.12 5.45
C VAL A 69 -8.60 -2.33 5.95
N ALA A 70 -7.55 -2.11 6.75
CA ALA A 70 -6.73 -3.19 7.29
C ALA A 70 -6.26 -2.89 8.72
N ASN A 71 -5.84 -3.94 9.45
CA ASN A 71 -5.16 -3.80 10.72
C ASN A 71 -3.72 -3.28 10.55
N HIS A 72 -3.18 -2.60 11.56
CA HIS A 72 -1.89 -1.92 11.50
C HIS A 72 -0.87 -2.47 12.50
N VAL A 73 0.02 -3.30 12.02
CA VAL A 73 0.96 -4.08 12.84
C VAL A 73 2.41 -3.60 12.68
N SER A 74 2.74 -3.06 11.50
CA SER A 74 4.13 -2.70 11.15
C SER A 74 4.21 -1.50 10.18
N PHE A 75 5.40 -0.94 10.04
CA PHE A 75 5.67 0.15 9.10
C PHE A 75 5.60 -0.27 7.61
N VAL A 76 5.59 -1.56 7.32
CA VAL A 76 5.52 -2.08 5.93
C VAL A 76 4.13 -2.56 5.51
N ASP A 77 3.12 -2.39 6.35
CA ASP A 77 1.77 -2.88 6.09
C ASP A 77 1.18 -2.32 4.78
N GLY A 78 1.32 -1.01 4.56
CA GLY A 78 0.86 -0.37 3.32
C GLY A 78 1.55 -0.92 2.08
N PHE A 79 2.85 -1.22 2.17
CA PHE A 79 3.59 -1.84 1.07
C PHE A 79 3.13 -3.27 0.80
N LEU A 80 2.84 -4.04 1.85
CA LEU A 80 2.35 -5.41 1.73
C LEU A 80 0.94 -5.46 1.12
N VAL A 81 0.03 -4.60 1.58
CA VAL A 81 -1.32 -4.49 1.01
C VAL A 81 -1.24 -4.02 -0.45
N GLY A 82 -0.41 -3.01 -0.75
CA GLY A 82 -0.19 -2.54 -2.12
C GLY A 82 0.43 -3.58 -3.05
N ALA A 83 1.31 -4.45 -2.52
CA ALA A 83 1.88 -5.56 -3.26
C ALA A 83 0.87 -6.69 -3.53
N ALA A 84 -0.09 -6.88 -2.62
CA ALA A 84 -1.10 -7.93 -2.74
C ALA A 84 -2.18 -7.62 -3.78
N VAL A 85 -2.53 -6.35 -3.95
CA VAL A 85 -3.62 -5.91 -4.83
C VAL A 85 -3.10 -5.61 -6.23
N ARG A 86 -3.88 -5.97 -7.25
CA ARG A 86 -3.49 -5.76 -8.66
C ARG A 86 -3.56 -4.30 -9.12
N ARG A 87 -4.33 -3.48 -8.42
CA ARG A 87 -4.53 -2.05 -8.71
C ARG A 87 -3.72 -1.18 -7.76
N PRO A 88 -3.27 0.00 -8.18
CA PRO A 88 -2.70 0.99 -7.27
C PRO A 88 -3.67 1.36 -6.14
N ILE A 89 -3.15 1.51 -4.94
CA ILE A 89 -3.89 1.98 -3.76
C ILE A 89 -3.21 3.25 -3.25
N ARG A 90 -3.96 4.32 -3.05
CA ARG A 90 -3.48 5.54 -2.40
C ARG A 90 -3.66 5.41 -0.89
N PHE A 91 -2.57 5.27 -0.15
CA PHE A 91 -2.63 5.12 1.30
C PHE A 91 -2.67 6.46 2.02
N VAL A 92 -3.60 6.57 2.97
CA VAL A 92 -3.60 7.66 3.95
C VAL A 92 -2.54 7.35 5.00
N MET A 93 -1.62 8.29 5.23
CA MET A 93 -0.51 8.08 6.14
C MET A 93 -0.17 9.32 6.97
N TYR A 94 0.44 9.09 8.13
CA TYR A 94 0.83 10.18 9.03
C TYR A 94 1.86 11.11 8.37
N TYR A 95 1.60 12.41 8.38
CA TYR A 95 2.38 13.40 7.63
C TYR A 95 3.86 13.45 7.99
N LYS A 96 4.24 13.20 9.26
CA LYS A 96 5.66 13.20 9.65
C LYS A 96 6.44 12.04 9.01
N ILE A 97 5.79 10.90 8.76
CA ILE A 97 6.40 9.79 8.02
C ILE A 97 6.48 10.14 6.54
N TYR A 98 5.42 10.75 5.99
CA TYR A 98 5.41 11.24 4.61
C TYR A 98 6.56 12.21 4.31
N GLN A 99 6.94 13.04 5.28
CA GLN A 99 8.00 14.05 5.16
C GLN A 99 9.42 13.52 5.40
N LEU A 100 9.61 12.23 5.72
CA LEU A 100 10.95 11.66 5.92
C LEU A 100 11.83 11.87 4.68
N PRO A 101 13.04 12.50 4.83
CA PRO A 101 13.81 13.03 3.70
C PRO A 101 14.15 11.97 2.64
N PHE A 102 14.46 10.74 3.01
CA PHE A 102 14.83 9.69 2.05
C PHE A 102 13.65 8.85 1.53
N LEU A 103 12.44 9.02 2.09
CA LEU A 103 11.24 8.26 1.71
C LEU A 103 10.15 9.12 1.06
N ASN A 104 10.26 10.44 1.17
CA ASN A 104 9.25 11.36 0.65
C ASN A 104 8.98 11.16 -0.86
N TRP A 105 10.04 10.99 -1.66
CA TRP A 105 9.89 10.74 -3.10
C TRP A 105 9.06 9.48 -3.38
N LEU A 106 9.26 8.41 -2.59
CA LEU A 106 8.54 7.14 -2.71
C LEU A 106 7.05 7.32 -2.42
N PHE A 107 6.72 8.04 -1.34
CA PHE A 107 5.34 8.32 -0.95
C PHE A 107 4.64 9.25 -1.96
N ARG A 108 5.37 10.21 -2.53
CA ARG A 108 4.85 11.07 -3.61
C ARG A 108 4.57 10.27 -4.88
N TRP A 109 5.45 9.37 -5.27
CA TRP A 109 5.24 8.47 -6.40
C TRP A 109 4.05 7.53 -6.19
N GLY A 110 3.88 7.02 -4.98
CA GLY A 110 2.71 6.23 -4.59
C GLY A 110 1.45 7.07 -4.36
N ARG A 111 1.50 8.39 -4.59
CA ARG A 111 0.38 9.33 -4.40
C ARG A 111 -0.26 9.18 -3.02
N ALA A 112 0.55 8.89 -1.99
CA ALA A 112 0.08 8.75 -0.63
C ALA A 112 -0.50 10.07 -0.10
N ILE A 113 -1.56 9.99 0.70
CA ILE A 113 -2.31 11.14 1.21
C ILE A 113 -1.84 11.43 2.65
N PRO A 114 -1.10 12.54 2.89
CA PRO A 114 -0.65 12.88 4.23
C PRO A 114 -1.80 13.38 5.11
N ILE A 115 -1.92 12.82 6.33
CA ILE A 115 -2.92 13.23 7.32
C ILE A 115 -2.29 13.55 8.66
N ALA A 116 -2.88 14.48 9.40
CA ALA A 116 -2.61 14.76 10.81
C ALA A 116 -3.83 14.49 11.67
N GLY A 117 -3.63 14.35 12.98
CA GLY A 117 -4.74 14.34 13.93
C GLY A 117 -5.38 15.74 14.05
N ARG A 118 -6.69 15.82 14.33
CA ARG A 118 -7.41 17.10 14.45
C ARG A 118 -6.73 18.09 15.41
N LYS A 119 -6.23 17.60 16.55
CA LYS A 119 -5.55 18.43 17.55
C LYS A 119 -4.15 18.89 17.14
N GLU A 120 -3.56 18.26 16.13
CA GLU A 120 -2.20 18.53 15.67
C GLU A 120 -2.20 19.50 14.47
N ASP A 121 -3.01 19.24 13.46
CA ASP A 121 -3.22 20.11 12.29
C ASP A 121 -4.59 19.79 11.66
N GLU A 122 -5.61 20.55 12.03
CA GLU A 122 -6.96 20.37 11.51
C GLU A 122 -7.05 20.70 10.02
N ALA A 123 -6.31 21.71 9.55
CA ALA A 123 -6.32 22.09 8.15
C ALA A 123 -5.72 20.97 7.25
N LEU A 124 -4.68 20.30 7.72
CA LEU A 124 -4.10 19.16 7.00
C LEU A 124 -5.06 17.96 7.03
N MET A 125 -5.77 17.74 8.15
CA MET A 125 -6.77 16.69 8.24
C MET A 125 -7.90 16.92 7.23
N GLU A 126 -8.46 18.13 7.15
CA GLU A 126 -9.53 18.44 6.19
C GLU A 126 -9.07 18.32 4.74
N ARG A 127 -7.84 18.73 4.41
CA ARG A 127 -7.25 18.51 3.09
C ARG A 127 -7.13 17.02 2.76
N ALA A 128 -6.72 16.21 3.73
CA ALA A 128 -6.62 14.76 3.53
C ALA A 128 -7.98 14.13 3.21
N PHE A 129 -9.05 14.52 3.92
CA PHE A 129 -10.41 14.04 3.63
C PHE A 129 -10.88 14.50 2.23
N ALA A 130 -10.61 15.76 1.85
CA ALA A 130 -10.93 16.25 0.52
C ALA A 130 -10.17 15.47 -0.59
N GLU A 131 -8.89 15.13 -0.36
CA GLU A 131 -8.10 14.35 -1.30
C GLU A 131 -8.56 12.89 -1.39
N VAL A 132 -8.97 12.28 -0.27
CA VAL A 132 -9.61 10.95 -0.26
C VAL A 132 -10.90 10.97 -1.08
N LYS A 133 -11.76 11.96 -0.85
CA LYS A 133 -13.01 12.14 -1.61
C LYS A 133 -12.76 12.25 -3.11
N GLN A 134 -11.78 13.07 -3.49
CA GLN A 134 -11.41 13.23 -4.91
C GLN A 134 -10.92 11.91 -5.51
N ALA A 135 -10.01 11.21 -4.84
CA ALA A 135 -9.47 9.93 -5.32
C ALA A 135 -10.58 8.88 -5.52
N LEU A 136 -11.51 8.77 -4.58
CA LEU A 136 -12.66 7.87 -4.70
C LEU A 136 -13.61 8.30 -5.83
N ALA A 137 -13.84 9.59 -6.02
CA ALA A 137 -14.65 10.10 -7.12
C ALA A 137 -14.02 9.83 -8.49
N GLU A 138 -12.68 9.78 -8.56
CA GLU A 138 -11.90 9.43 -9.76
C GLU A 138 -11.86 7.90 -10.00
N GLY A 139 -12.51 7.10 -9.16
CA GLY A 139 -12.56 5.63 -9.30
C GLY A 139 -11.33 4.91 -8.75
N GLU A 140 -10.51 5.58 -7.95
CA GLU A 140 -9.31 4.98 -7.38
C GLU A 140 -9.61 4.14 -6.12
N LEU A 141 -8.64 3.29 -5.73
CA LEU A 141 -8.64 2.64 -4.43
C LEU A 141 -7.91 3.53 -3.41
N VAL A 142 -8.53 3.74 -2.26
CA VAL A 142 -7.92 4.41 -1.13
C VAL A 142 -7.72 3.39 0.00
N GLY A 143 -6.53 3.35 0.59
CA GLY A 143 -6.18 2.47 1.70
C GLY A 143 -6.03 3.24 3.00
N ILE A 144 -6.66 2.75 4.06
CA ILE A 144 -6.54 3.32 5.40
C ILE A 144 -6.31 2.23 6.44
N PHE A 145 -5.65 2.62 7.52
CA PHE A 145 -5.53 1.84 8.74
C PHE A 145 -6.36 2.54 9.83
N PRO A 146 -7.63 2.14 10.06
CA PRO A 146 -8.54 2.91 10.91
C PRO A 146 -8.13 2.95 12.38
N GLU A 147 -7.23 2.08 12.82
CA GLU A 147 -6.59 2.15 14.15
C GLU A 147 -5.86 3.49 14.36
N GLY A 148 -5.38 4.12 13.28
CA GLY A 148 -4.66 5.40 13.30
C GLY A 148 -3.28 5.34 13.93
N MET A 149 -2.80 4.19 14.31
CA MET A 149 -1.45 3.92 14.80
C MET A 149 -1.08 2.44 14.69
N ILE A 150 0.21 2.16 14.59
CA ILE A 150 0.74 0.80 14.70
C ILE A 150 0.53 0.29 16.12
N THR A 151 0.04 -0.94 16.26
CA THR A 151 -0.17 -1.57 17.58
C THR A 151 1.12 -1.67 18.40
N TYR A 152 0.98 -1.51 19.71
CA TYR A 152 2.08 -1.72 20.68
C TYR A 152 2.00 -3.08 21.39
N SER A 153 0.88 -3.77 21.31
CA SER A 153 0.63 -5.04 22.01
C SER A 153 0.56 -6.24 21.05
N GLY A 154 0.50 -5.98 19.73
CA GLY A 154 0.18 -6.98 18.73
C GLY A 154 -1.32 -7.27 18.59
N GLU A 155 -2.15 -6.70 19.47
CA GLU A 155 -3.60 -6.72 19.31
C GLU A 155 -4.05 -5.55 18.45
N MET A 156 -5.19 -5.72 17.78
CA MET A 156 -5.82 -4.64 17.01
C MET A 156 -6.34 -3.58 17.99
N ASN A 157 -6.06 -2.32 17.69
CA ASN A 157 -6.72 -1.21 18.34
C ASN A 157 -8.13 -1.02 17.76
N GLU A 158 -9.00 -0.34 18.51
CA GLU A 158 -10.32 0.01 18.01
C GLU A 158 -10.23 0.89 16.75
N PHE A 159 -11.15 0.69 15.83
CA PHE A 159 -11.23 1.49 14.62
C PHE A 159 -11.87 2.86 14.93
N LYS A 160 -11.23 3.90 14.42
CA LYS A 160 -11.71 5.28 14.59
C LYS A 160 -12.82 5.59 13.57
N PRO A 161 -13.75 6.51 13.90
CA PRO A 161 -14.89 6.83 13.04
C PRO A 161 -14.54 7.60 11.75
N GLY A 162 -13.26 7.77 11.45
CA GLY A 162 -12.82 8.40 10.19
C GLY A 162 -13.29 7.66 8.94
N VAL A 163 -13.51 6.34 9.03
CA VAL A 163 -14.09 5.54 7.94
C VAL A 163 -15.51 6.02 7.63
N GLU A 164 -16.33 6.15 8.65
CA GLU A 164 -17.74 6.55 8.51
C GLU A 164 -17.85 7.94 7.89
N ARG A 165 -17.00 8.88 8.34
CA ARG A 165 -16.94 10.22 7.74
C ARG A 165 -16.63 10.18 6.24
N ILE A 166 -15.70 9.30 5.79
CA ILE A 166 -15.39 9.12 4.37
C ILE A 166 -16.62 8.61 3.62
N LEU A 167 -17.30 7.61 4.18
CA LEU A 167 -18.44 6.96 3.54
C LEU A 167 -19.71 7.82 3.53
N GLU A 168 -19.90 8.68 4.51
CA GLU A 168 -20.97 9.70 4.51
C GLU A 168 -20.84 10.67 3.34
N GLU A 169 -19.61 11.09 3.02
CA GLU A 169 -19.36 12.00 1.90
C GLU A 169 -19.24 11.30 0.54
N THR A 170 -18.75 10.07 0.54
CA THR A 170 -18.46 9.30 -0.69
C THR A 170 -18.78 7.81 -0.44
N PRO A 171 -20.05 7.40 -0.62
CA PRO A 171 -20.44 6.01 -0.40
C PRO A 171 -19.83 5.08 -1.45
N VAL A 172 -18.86 4.28 -1.04
CA VAL A 172 -18.15 3.29 -1.87
C VAL A 172 -18.06 1.94 -1.15
N PRO A 173 -17.86 0.81 -1.85
CA PRO A 173 -17.62 -0.47 -1.22
C PRO A 173 -16.37 -0.42 -0.33
N VAL A 174 -16.44 -1.00 0.87
CA VAL A 174 -15.30 -1.15 1.78
C VAL A 174 -14.76 -2.57 1.68
N ILE A 175 -13.47 -2.70 1.46
CA ILE A 175 -12.78 -3.99 1.32
C ILE A 175 -11.97 -4.25 2.59
N PRO A 176 -12.47 -5.09 3.52
CA PRO A 176 -11.72 -5.44 4.73
C PRO A 176 -10.58 -6.39 4.39
N MET A 177 -9.40 -6.11 4.93
CA MET A 177 -8.20 -6.94 4.78
C MET A 177 -7.56 -7.21 6.13
N ALA A 178 -6.92 -8.36 6.27
CA ALA A 178 -6.16 -8.69 7.47
C ALA A 178 -4.73 -9.08 7.14
N LEU A 179 -3.79 -8.45 7.81
CA LEU A 179 -2.37 -8.78 7.81
C LEU A 179 -2.05 -9.69 9.00
N ARG A 180 -1.35 -10.79 8.76
CA ARG A 180 -1.02 -11.82 9.75
C ARG A 180 0.46 -12.16 9.70
N GLY A 181 1.06 -12.42 10.86
CA GLY A 181 2.45 -12.90 10.95
C GLY A 181 3.51 -11.80 10.97
N LEU A 182 3.12 -10.53 11.04
CA LEU A 182 4.06 -9.39 11.08
C LEU A 182 4.49 -8.99 12.49
N TRP A 183 3.72 -9.36 13.52
CA TRP A 183 4.11 -9.09 14.90
C TRP A 183 5.39 -9.84 15.27
N GLY A 184 6.34 -9.14 15.84
CA GLY A 184 7.70 -9.65 16.08
C GLY A 184 8.65 -9.48 14.90
N SER A 185 8.22 -8.92 13.75
CA SER A 185 9.12 -8.54 12.65
C SER A 185 9.96 -7.31 13.01
N TRP A 186 11.04 -7.09 12.25
CA TRP A 186 11.90 -5.90 12.42
C TRP A 186 11.14 -4.58 12.30
N PHE A 187 10.09 -4.55 11.48
CA PHE A 187 9.26 -3.37 11.24
C PHE A 187 8.10 -3.21 12.23
N SER A 188 7.89 -4.16 13.15
CA SER A 188 6.87 -4.07 14.20
C SER A 188 7.41 -3.42 15.46
N ARG A 189 6.51 -3.09 16.38
CA ARG A 189 6.86 -2.51 17.70
C ARG A 189 6.94 -3.54 18.82
N SER A 190 7.01 -4.83 18.52
CA SER A 190 7.03 -5.90 19.53
C SER A 190 8.15 -5.78 20.56
N ASP A 191 9.28 -5.22 20.14
CA ASP A 191 10.46 -5.04 20.98
C ASP A 191 10.74 -3.55 21.29
N GLY A 192 9.71 -2.70 21.24
CA GLY A 192 9.81 -1.26 21.45
C GLY A 192 9.89 -0.47 20.14
N VAL A 193 10.94 0.32 19.90
CA VAL A 193 11.08 1.10 18.67
C VAL A 193 11.43 0.18 17.51
N ALA A 194 10.64 0.26 16.43
CA ALA A 194 10.89 -0.53 15.21
C ALA A 194 12.20 -0.11 14.52
N MET A 195 12.84 -1.04 13.82
CA MET A 195 14.04 -0.83 12.99
C MET A 195 15.32 -0.43 13.76
N VAL A 196 15.31 -0.42 15.11
CA VAL A 196 16.49 -0.06 15.93
C VAL A 196 17.35 -1.28 16.27
N LYS A 197 16.74 -2.47 16.31
CA LYS A 197 17.44 -3.74 16.62
C LYS A 197 17.86 -4.45 15.34
N LEU A 198 18.68 -5.49 15.48
CA LEU A 198 19.08 -6.34 14.37
C LEU A 198 17.84 -6.87 13.62
N PRO A 199 17.86 -6.89 12.28
CA PRO A 199 16.77 -7.41 11.49
C PRO A 199 16.39 -8.84 11.90
N LYS A 200 15.12 -9.06 12.22
CA LYS A 200 14.55 -10.34 12.64
C LYS A 200 13.45 -10.78 11.69
N ARG A 201 13.26 -12.10 11.62
CA ARG A 201 12.16 -12.74 10.87
C ARG A 201 12.17 -12.43 9.37
N PHE A 202 13.35 -12.29 8.77
CA PHE A 202 13.48 -12.38 7.31
C PHE A 202 12.93 -13.72 6.83
N TRP A 203 12.29 -13.71 5.65
CA TRP A 203 11.69 -14.89 5.04
C TRP A 203 10.58 -15.54 5.89
N SER A 204 10.01 -14.80 6.85
CA SER A 204 8.88 -15.28 7.63
C SER A 204 7.62 -15.33 6.76
N LYS A 205 6.70 -16.22 7.14
CA LYS A 205 5.41 -16.33 6.47
C LYS A 205 4.51 -15.16 6.90
N VAL A 206 4.05 -14.38 5.92
CA VAL A 206 3.08 -13.30 6.09
C VAL A 206 1.86 -13.63 5.24
N ASP A 207 0.69 -13.64 5.86
CA ASP A 207 -0.56 -13.91 5.17
C ASP A 207 -1.38 -12.60 5.07
N ILE A 208 -1.97 -12.38 3.89
CA ILE A 208 -2.91 -11.30 3.63
C ILE A 208 -4.25 -11.95 3.25
N ALA A 209 -5.28 -11.71 4.05
CA ALA A 209 -6.62 -12.21 3.79
C ALA A 209 -7.53 -11.05 3.39
N VAL A 210 -8.22 -11.19 2.27
CA VAL A 210 -9.19 -10.21 1.78
C VAL A 210 -10.59 -10.72 2.03
N GLY A 211 -11.41 -9.94 2.71
CA GLY A 211 -12.82 -10.22 2.98
C GLY A 211 -13.73 -9.85 1.82
N ALA A 212 -14.99 -10.20 1.94
CA ALA A 212 -16.02 -9.73 1.01
C ALA A 212 -16.20 -8.21 1.15
N PRO A 213 -16.40 -7.48 0.03
CA PRO A 213 -16.73 -6.06 0.10
C PRO A 213 -17.99 -5.81 0.93
N VAL A 214 -17.93 -4.81 1.80
CA VAL A 214 -19.04 -4.37 2.64
C VAL A 214 -19.66 -3.13 1.99
N PRO A 215 -20.99 -3.10 1.79
CA PRO A 215 -21.67 -1.88 1.30
C PRO A 215 -21.45 -0.72 2.24
N ALA A 216 -21.34 0.51 1.69
CA ALA A 216 -21.13 1.73 2.51
C ALA A 216 -22.16 1.91 3.62
N THR A 217 -23.42 1.54 3.35
CA THR A 217 -24.54 1.65 4.31
C THR A 217 -24.42 0.74 5.54
N GLU A 218 -23.55 -0.26 5.46
CA GLU A 218 -23.35 -1.26 6.50
C GLU A 218 -21.96 -1.18 7.14
N ALA A 219 -21.10 -0.32 6.62
CA ALA A 219 -19.68 -0.26 6.98
C ALA A 219 -19.44 0.70 8.16
N THR A 220 -19.82 0.28 9.37
CA THR A 220 -19.48 1.00 10.62
C THR A 220 -18.09 0.59 11.09
N SER A 221 -17.48 1.45 11.92
CA SER A 221 -16.16 1.19 12.52
C SER A 221 -16.13 -0.12 13.31
N GLU A 222 -17.20 -0.41 14.07
CA GLU A 222 -17.32 -1.63 14.87
C GLU A 222 -17.44 -2.87 13.99
N ARG A 223 -18.29 -2.81 12.95
CA ARG A 223 -18.45 -3.93 12.02
C ARG A 223 -17.15 -4.22 11.28
N LEU A 224 -16.51 -3.19 10.70
CA LEU A 224 -15.25 -3.34 9.98
C LEU A 224 -14.13 -3.87 10.89
N HIS A 225 -14.07 -3.42 12.15
CA HIS A 225 -13.14 -3.96 13.14
C HIS A 225 -13.42 -5.45 13.40
N ALA A 226 -14.69 -5.85 13.57
CA ALA A 226 -15.07 -7.25 13.77
C ALA A 226 -14.72 -8.11 12.52
N ASP A 227 -15.00 -7.62 11.31
CA ASP A 227 -14.70 -8.32 10.06
C ASP A 227 -13.19 -8.52 9.87
N VAL A 228 -12.37 -7.47 10.08
CA VAL A 228 -10.92 -7.56 9.99
C VAL A 228 -10.36 -8.47 11.08
N LYS A 229 -10.90 -8.42 12.31
CA LYS A 229 -10.52 -9.31 13.40
C LYS A 229 -10.84 -10.78 13.10
N ALA A 230 -12.00 -11.06 12.55
CA ALA A 230 -12.39 -12.39 12.10
C ALA A 230 -11.48 -12.91 10.99
N LEU A 231 -11.16 -12.06 10.00
CA LEU A 231 -10.18 -12.38 8.96
C LEU A 231 -8.79 -12.64 9.54
N ARG A 232 -8.34 -11.85 10.53
CA ARG A 232 -7.04 -12.01 11.18
C ARG A 232 -6.95 -13.33 11.94
N GLY A 233 -8.01 -13.70 12.65
CA GLY A 233 -7.99 -14.80 13.61
C GLY A 233 -6.97 -14.55 14.73
N ASP A 234 -6.48 -15.62 15.35
CA ASP A 234 -5.51 -15.55 16.46
C ASP A 234 -4.06 -15.30 16.02
N ARG A 235 -3.82 -15.20 14.73
CA ARG A 235 -2.48 -15.06 14.17
C ARG A 235 -2.08 -13.58 14.05
N ARG A 236 -1.15 -13.19 14.93
CA ARG A 236 -0.59 -11.84 15.00
C ARG A 236 0.50 -11.58 13.97
#